data_1e8a2a33b70bdc853e40698d3e7d3fad
#
_entry.id   1e8a2a33b70bdc853e40698d3e7d3fad
#
_cell.length_a   1.000
_cell.length_b   1.000
_cell.length_c   1.000
_cell.angle_alpha   90.00
_cell.angle_beta   90.00
_cell.angle_gamma   90.00
#
_symmetry.space_group_name_H-M   'P 1'
#
loop_
_entity.id
_entity.type
_entity.pdbx_description
1 polymer ?
#
loop_
_entity_poly.entity_id
_entity_poly.type
_entity_poly.pdbx_seq_one_letter_code
_entity_poly.pdbx_strand_id
1 'polypeptide(L)'
;IPLRLVGSEMCIRDRPNNWRSIFGGSVWEPVPNEENLYYFHTFDKRQPDLNWENPALRRDIYEMINWWLSKGIAGFRIDSITFIKKDQDYSDVAVDGSDGLGSVKEKTRNRPGIETFLAELNRETFQKYECVSVGEAPGVPYEQYDQYIGSDGYFNMIFDFHYADVDVENGSEWFRRTNWQPQDLKELLFKSQTAIQNSGWGANFLENHDQPRSLSKYITDERYQNEIGAKALGALFFFLRGTPFIYQGQEIGMKNFQRTTIEDFNDVSSIDNYQRSLLEGFSEKEALNFVNQRSRDNNRTPFQWDASDKAGFSEATTWLKLTGDQKQVNAADQINQADSILTFYKKMIQLRNHSIYRDTLIYGDFVPLETADAVIGYERVGEKTLQIFVNLSNQKHKVQASGEILLNNYPTIELTDGTQVLQPYQAVVIRKGENHD
;
A
#
# COMPACT_ATOMS: atom_id res chain seq x y z
N ILE A 1 -2.95 -34.05 -6.41
CA ILE A 1 -2.45 -32.91 -5.60
C ILE A 1 -0.97 -32.59 -5.89
N PRO A 2 -0.01 -33.55 -5.95
CA PRO A 2 1.41 -33.20 -6.10
C PRO A 2 1.76 -32.40 -7.34
N LEU A 3 1.02 -32.54 -8.43
CA LEU A 3 1.28 -31.83 -9.70
C LEU A 3 0.74 -30.40 -9.74
N ARG A 4 -0.13 -30.01 -8.81
CA ARG A 4 -0.77 -28.67 -8.77
C ARG A 4 -0.19 -27.73 -7.71
N LEU A 5 0.50 -28.29 -6.73
CA LEU A 5 1.20 -27.52 -5.70
C LEU A 5 2.71 -27.57 -5.94
N VAL A 6 3.42 -26.57 -5.47
CA VAL A 6 4.87 -26.64 -5.37
C VAL A 6 5.19 -27.60 -4.24
N GLY A 7 5.89 -28.70 -4.53
CA GLY A 7 6.26 -29.72 -3.58
C GLY A 7 7.61 -30.33 -3.89
N SER A 8 8.19 -31.01 -2.93
CA SER A 8 9.44 -31.75 -3.08
C SER A 8 9.31 -33.12 -2.47
N GLU A 9 9.69 -34.15 -3.23
CA GLU A 9 9.92 -35.52 -2.74
C GLU A 9 11.39 -35.65 -2.39
N MET A 10 11.71 -35.75 -1.12
CA MET A 10 13.09 -35.95 -0.67
C MET A 10 13.18 -37.19 0.24
N CYS A 11 14.18 -38.00 -0.01
CA CYS A 11 14.49 -39.21 0.77
C CYS A 11 15.11 -38.90 2.15
N ILE A 12 15.15 -37.66 2.58
CA ILE A 12 15.83 -37.17 3.78
C ILE A 12 14.82 -36.50 4.70
N ARG A 13 14.94 -36.69 5.99
CA ARG A 13 14.07 -36.12 7.04
C ARG A 13 14.13 -34.58 7.17
N ASP A 14 14.97 -33.92 6.40
CA ASP A 14 15.21 -32.47 6.45
C ASP A 14 14.41 -31.73 5.40
N ARG A 15 14.10 -30.47 5.68
CA ARG A 15 13.44 -29.58 4.73
C ARG A 15 14.32 -29.34 3.50
N PRO A 16 13.72 -29.11 2.31
CA PRO A 16 14.47 -28.97 1.05
C PRO A 16 15.52 -27.85 1.04
N ASN A 17 15.27 -26.76 1.79
CA ASN A 17 16.19 -25.61 1.91
C ASN A 17 15.86 -24.77 3.14
N ASN A 18 16.63 -23.69 3.34
CA ASN A 18 16.53 -22.78 4.49
C ASN A 18 15.65 -21.54 4.25
N TRP A 19 14.70 -21.58 3.33
CA TRP A 19 13.89 -20.40 3.03
C TRP A 19 12.87 -20.11 4.14
N ARG A 20 12.79 -18.81 4.52
CA ARG A 20 11.81 -18.30 5.49
C ARG A 20 10.59 -17.76 4.76
N SER A 21 9.39 -18.18 5.21
CA SER A 21 8.10 -17.62 4.79
C SER A 21 8.00 -16.12 5.11
N ILE A 22 7.20 -15.40 4.33
CA ILE A 22 6.89 -13.98 4.57
C ILE A 22 6.25 -13.78 5.96
N PHE A 23 5.50 -14.79 6.45
CA PHE A 23 4.82 -14.75 7.74
C PHE A 23 5.57 -15.53 8.83
N GLY A 24 6.85 -15.84 8.58
CA GLY A 24 7.73 -16.51 9.52
C GLY A 24 7.76 -18.03 9.43
N GLY A 25 8.79 -18.60 10.05
CA GLY A 25 9.06 -20.02 9.97
C GLY A 25 9.53 -20.49 8.58
N SER A 26 9.70 -21.79 8.42
CA SER A 26 10.07 -22.37 7.12
C SER A 26 8.94 -22.29 6.12
N VAL A 27 9.26 -22.15 4.84
CA VAL A 27 8.30 -22.27 3.72
C VAL A 27 7.83 -23.70 3.46
N TRP A 28 8.41 -24.68 4.14
CA TRP A 28 8.13 -26.11 3.94
C TRP A 28 7.38 -26.70 5.12
N GLU A 29 6.20 -27.24 4.85
CA GLU A 29 5.40 -27.99 5.81
C GLU A 29 5.21 -29.43 5.35
N PRO A 30 5.26 -30.42 6.28
CA PRO A 30 5.02 -31.81 5.94
C PRO A 30 3.58 -32.01 5.48
N VAL A 31 3.38 -32.84 4.45
CA VAL A 31 2.05 -33.23 4.02
C VAL A 31 1.44 -34.20 5.05
N PRO A 32 0.24 -33.94 5.58
CA PRO A 32 -0.38 -34.84 6.56
C PRO A 32 -0.51 -36.27 6.04
N ASN A 33 -0.10 -37.25 6.85
CA ASN A 33 -0.12 -38.69 6.57
C ASN A 33 0.78 -39.17 5.42
N GLU A 34 1.70 -38.34 4.95
CA GLU A 34 2.70 -38.72 3.94
C GLU A 34 4.11 -38.58 4.53
N GLU A 35 4.90 -39.65 4.50
CA GLU A 35 6.27 -39.61 4.95
C GLU A 35 7.16 -38.96 3.88
N ASN A 36 8.05 -38.06 4.30
CA ASN A 36 9.04 -37.40 3.43
C ASN A 36 8.47 -36.53 2.28
N LEU A 37 7.22 -36.14 2.36
CA LEU A 37 6.60 -35.23 1.40
C LEU A 37 6.31 -33.90 2.06
N TYR A 38 6.77 -32.82 1.42
CA TYR A 38 6.55 -31.45 1.87
C TYR A 38 5.82 -30.64 0.81
N TYR A 39 4.96 -29.71 1.25
CA TYR A 39 4.43 -28.67 0.38
C TYR A 39 5.03 -27.31 0.71
N PHE A 40 5.05 -26.47 -0.29
CA PHE A 40 5.61 -25.13 -0.23
C PHE A 40 4.52 -24.09 0.04
N HIS A 41 4.84 -23.08 0.88
CA HIS A 41 4.01 -21.89 1.08
C HIS A 41 4.89 -20.64 1.21
N THR A 42 4.66 -19.64 0.39
CA THR A 42 5.35 -18.34 0.51
C THR A 42 4.86 -17.55 1.73
N PHE A 43 3.58 -17.67 2.07
CA PHE A 43 2.89 -16.95 3.13
C PHE A 43 2.49 -17.87 4.28
N ASP A 44 1.19 -17.98 4.60
CA ASP A 44 0.72 -18.86 5.67
C ASP A 44 0.71 -20.34 5.23
N LYS A 45 1.04 -21.24 6.17
CA LYS A 45 1.01 -22.70 5.92
C LYS A 45 -0.35 -23.24 5.47
N ARG A 46 -1.45 -22.51 5.71
CA ARG A 46 -2.79 -22.83 5.21
C ARG A 46 -3.04 -22.35 3.78
N GLN A 47 -2.05 -21.71 3.16
CA GLN A 47 -2.07 -21.18 1.80
C GLN A 47 -0.97 -21.82 0.95
N PRO A 48 -1.06 -23.13 0.60
CA PRO A 48 -0.07 -23.78 -0.25
C PRO A 48 0.07 -23.05 -1.59
N ASP A 49 1.29 -22.85 -2.04
CA ASP A 49 1.55 -22.20 -3.32
C ASP A 49 1.21 -23.12 -4.49
N LEU A 50 0.54 -22.56 -5.48
CA LEU A 50 0.23 -23.28 -6.72
C LEU A 50 1.45 -23.38 -7.62
N ASN A 51 1.60 -24.55 -8.27
CA ASN A 51 2.72 -24.81 -9.18
C ASN A 51 2.45 -24.22 -10.58
N TRP A 52 2.83 -22.95 -10.76
CA TRP A 52 2.67 -22.24 -12.05
C TRP A 52 3.52 -22.81 -13.19
N GLU A 53 4.51 -23.67 -12.92
CA GLU A 53 5.22 -24.41 -13.97
C GLU A 53 4.31 -25.44 -14.66
N ASN A 54 3.23 -25.86 -13.98
CA ASN A 54 2.27 -26.81 -14.55
C ASN A 54 1.26 -26.11 -15.49
N PRO A 55 1.30 -26.33 -16.80
CA PRO A 55 0.40 -25.68 -17.74
C PRO A 55 -1.07 -26.09 -17.59
N ALA A 56 -1.36 -27.28 -17.03
CA ALA A 56 -2.73 -27.68 -16.77
C ALA A 56 -3.34 -26.84 -15.63
N LEU A 57 -2.56 -26.58 -14.58
CA LEU A 57 -2.99 -25.69 -13.50
C LEU A 57 -3.26 -24.26 -14.03
N ARG A 58 -2.36 -23.73 -14.86
CA ARG A 58 -2.58 -22.39 -15.42
C ARG A 58 -3.89 -22.30 -16.20
N ARG A 59 -4.20 -23.31 -17.02
CA ARG A 59 -5.50 -23.36 -17.73
C ARG A 59 -6.69 -23.36 -16.78
N ASP A 60 -6.65 -24.14 -15.71
CA ASP A 60 -7.74 -24.18 -14.72
C ASP A 60 -7.94 -22.79 -14.06
N ILE A 61 -6.83 -22.06 -13.77
CA ILE A 61 -6.89 -20.69 -13.23
C ILE A 61 -7.53 -19.74 -14.25
N TYR A 62 -7.14 -19.82 -15.54
CA TYR A 62 -7.70 -18.96 -16.57
C TYR A 62 -9.18 -19.25 -16.81
N GLU A 63 -9.60 -20.51 -16.78
CA GLU A 63 -11.01 -20.89 -16.85
C GLU A 63 -11.81 -20.33 -15.68
N MET A 64 -11.27 -20.39 -14.46
CA MET A 64 -11.91 -19.83 -13.27
C MET A 64 -12.05 -18.30 -13.40
N ILE A 65 -11.02 -17.57 -13.82
CA ILE A 65 -11.08 -16.12 -14.03
C ILE A 65 -12.11 -15.76 -15.10
N ASN A 66 -12.07 -16.45 -16.25
CA ASN A 66 -13.01 -16.24 -17.35
C ASN A 66 -14.46 -16.55 -16.93
N TRP A 67 -14.66 -17.56 -16.08
CA TRP A 67 -15.99 -17.87 -15.54
C TRP A 67 -16.56 -16.70 -14.75
N TRP A 68 -15.76 -16.05 -13.90
CA TRP A 68 -16.19 -14.86 -13.17
C TRP A 68 -16.44 -13.66 -14.09
N LEU A 69 -15.54 -13.39 -15.03
CA LEU A 69 -15.72 -12.31 -16.01
C LEU A 69 -16.98 -12.51 -16.84
N SER A 70 -17.29 -13.75 -17.23
CA SER A 70 -18.53 -14.07 -17.95
C SER A 70 -19.82 -13.84 -17.14
N LYS A 71 -19.73 -13.71 -15.81
CA LYS A 71 -20.85 -13.32 -14.94
C LYS A 71 -21.05 -11.81 -14.86
N GLY A 72 -20.19 -11.01 -15.51
CA GLY A 72 -20.31 -9.56 -15.58
C GLY A 72 -19.61 -8.81 -14.47
N ILE A 73 -18.64 -9.43 -13.76
CA ILE A 73 -17.77 -8.64 -12.87
C ILE A 73 -16.87 -7.73 -13.69
N ALA A 74 -16.58 -6.53 -13.15
CA ALA A 74 -15.86 -5.50 -13.89
C ALA A 74 -14.34 -5.71 -13.91
N GLY A 75 -13.80 -6.70 -13.21
CA GLY A 75 -12.36 -6.98 -13.21
C GLY A 75 -11.85 -7.61 -11.92
N PHE A 76 -10.52 -7.64 -11.78
CA PHE A 76 -9.83 -8.27 -10.67
C PHE A 76 -8.71 -7.40 -10.09
N ARG A 77 -8.59 -7.40 -8.78
CA ARG A 77 -7.33 -7.14 -8.08
C ARG A 77 -6.67 -8.49 -7.80
N ILE A 78 -5.41 -8.63 -8.21
CA ILE A 78 -4.66 -9.87 -8.07
C ILE A 78 -3.61 -9.72 -7.00
N ASP A 79 -3.76 -10.52 -5.97
CA ASP A 79 -2.92 -10.57 -4.79
C ASP A 79 -1.53 -11.10 -5.10
N SER A 80 -0.49 -10.44 -4.55
CA SER A 80 0.91 -10.92 -4.53
C SER A 80 1.40 -11.55 -5.85
N ILE A 81 1.02 -10.99 -6.98
CA ILE A 81 1.21 -11.59 -8.30
C ILE A 81 2.68 -11.79 -8.67
N THR A 82 3.59 -11.03 -8.05
CA THR A 82 5.03 -11.16 -8.28
C THR A 82 5.65 -12.42 -7.66
N PHE A 83 4.89 -13.18 -6.86
CA PHE A 83 5.37 -14.39 -6.18
C PHE A 83 4.98 -15.70 -6.86
N ILE A 84 4.34 -15.69 -8.02
CA ILE A 84 3.90 -16.92 -8.70
C ILE A 84 5.06 -17.73 -9.30
N LYS A 85 6.18 -17.08 -9.64
CA LYS A 85 7.41 -17.74 -10.16
C LYS A 85 8.42 -17.96 -9.03
N LYS A 86 8.96 -19.18 -8.95
CA LYS A 86 10.03 -19.57 -8.02
C LYS A 86 11.26 -20.00 -8.81
N ASP A 87 12.45 -19.76 -8.26
CA ASP A 87 13.68 -20.38 -8.77
C ASP A 87 13.60 -21.89 -8.58
N GLN A 88 13.80 -22.65 -9.66
CA GLN A 88 13.62 -24.10 -9.67
C GLN A 88 14.85 -24.86 -9.18
N ASP A 89 15.93 -24.17 -8.84
CA ASP A 89 17.14 -24.76 -8.27
C ASP A 89 16.97 -25.14 -6.80
N TYR A 90 16.01 -24.52 -6.11
CA TYR A 90 15.71 -24.69 -4.68
C TYR A 90 16.95 -24.61 -3.78
N SER A 91 18.01 -23.93 -4.23
CA SER A 91 19.25 -23.74 -3.46
C SER A 91 19.01 -22.87 -2.22
N ASP A 92 19.77 -23.11 -1.16
CA ASP A 92 19.76 -22.28 0.04
C ASP A 92 20.06 -20.81 -0.29
N VAL A 93 19.51 -19.93 0.53
CA VAL A 93 19.82 -18.51 0.53
C VAL A 93 20.71 -18.15 1.73
N ALA A 94 21.32 -16.97 1.67
CA ALA A 94 22.09 -16.47 2.81
C ALA A 94 21.18 -16.34 4.04
N VAL A 95 21.65 -16.84 5.17
CA VAL A 95 20.95 -16.68 6.45
C VAL A 95 20.95 -15.20 6.82
N ASP A 96 19.81 -14.65 7.10
CA ASP A 96 19.59 -13.22 7.38
C ASP A 96 18.96 -12.93 8.75
N GLY A 97 18.81 -13.97 9.61
CA GLY A 97 18.26 -13.85 10.95
C GLY A 97 18.75 -14.91 11.92
N SER A 98 18.52 -14.70 13.22
CA SER A 98 18.92 -15.61 14.30
C SER A 98 18.17 -16.96 14.29
N ASP A 99 17.13 -17.08 13.46
CA ASP A 99 16.37 -18.34 13.27
C ASP A 99 17.06 -19.34 12.34
N GLY A 100 18.22 -18.97 11.76
CA GLY A 100 18.98 -19.81 10.82
C GLY A 100 18.38 -19.92 9.43
N LEU A 101 17.37 -19.12 9.12
CA LEU A 101 16.69 -19.07 7.82
C LEU A 101 17.09 -17.81 7.04
N GLY A 102 16.79 -17.80 5.75
CA GLY A 102 16.95 -16.63 4.88
C GLY A 102 15.67 -16.29 4.12
N SER A 103 15.52 -15.05 3.71
CA SER A 103 14.28 -14.54 3.11
C SER A 103 13.91 -15.26 1.81
N VAL A 104 12.71 -15.81 1.73
CA VAL A 104 12.15 -16.45 0.52
C VAL A 104 12.04 -15.48 -0.66
N LYS A 105 11.98 -14.16 -0.39
CA LYS A 105 11.86 -13.12 -1.43
C LYS A 105 12.98 -13.20 -2.47
N GLU A 106 14.18 -13.61 -2.07
CA GLU A 106 15.32 -13.73 -2.99
C GLU A 106 15.10 -14.77 -4.10
N LYS A 107 14.24 -15.76 -3.85
CA LYS A 107 13.98 -16.90 -4.73
C LYS A 107 12.56 -16.94 -5.31
N THR A 108 11.69 -16.03 -4.88
CA THR A 108 10.28 -16.09 -5.28
C THR A 108 9.70 -14.75 -5.75
N ARG A 109 10.32 -13.60 -5.41
CA ARG A 109 9.73 -12.31 -5.74
C ARG A 109 10.24 -11.78 -7.08
N ASN A 110 9.34 -11.55 -8.03
CA ASN A 110 9.62 -11.02 -9.38
C ASN A 110 10.79 -11.73 -10.06
N ARG A 111 10.75 -13.08 -10.08
CA ARG A 111 11.84 -13.90 -10.63
C ARG A 111 11.84 -13.94 -12.16
N PRO A 112 13.03 -14.03 -12.80
CA PRO A 112 13.12 -14.22 -14.25
C PRO A 112 12.24 -15.37 -14.76
N GLY A 113 11.53 -15.16 -15.86
CA GLY A 113 10.56 -16.10 -16.42
C GLY A 113 9.11 -15.83 -15.97
N ILE A 114 8.88 -14.93 -14.99
CA ILE A 114 7.54 -14.55 -14.57
C ILE A 114 6.75 -13.87 -15.69
N GLU A 115 7.44 -13.14 -16.54
CA GLU A 115 6.88 -12.44 -17.70
C GLU A 115 6.09 -13.38 -18.62
N THR A 116 6.55 -14.62 -18.77
CA THR A 116 5.82 -15.64 -19.55
C THR A 116 4.46 -15.97 -18.93
N PHE A 117 4.40 -16.11 -17.61
CA PHE A 117 3.14 -16.41 -16.91
C PHE A 117 2.19 -15.22 -16.93
N LEU A 118 2.71 -14.02 -16.73
CA LEU A 118 1.88 -12.80 -16.71
C LEU A 118 1.34 -12.46 -18.10
N ALA A 119 2.15 -12.61 -19.14
CA ALA A 119 1.70 -12.41 -20.53
C ALA A 119 0.64 -13.47 -20.93
N GLU A 120 0.84 -14.74 -20.55
CA GLU A 120 -0.13 -15.80 -20.78
C GLU A 120 -1.45 -15.51 -20.03
N LEU A 121 -1.37 -15.15 -18.75
CA LEU A 121 -2.52 -14.77 -17.93
C LEU A 121 -3.33 -13.64 -18.60
N ASN A 122 -2.68 -12.55 -18.98
CA ASN A 122 -3.34 -11.41 -19.60
C ASN A 122 -4.01 -11.81 -20.93
N ARG A 123 -3.30 -12.50 -21.81
CA ARG A 123 -3.82 -12.96 -23.12
C ARG A 123 -5.00 -13.93 -22.97
N GLU A 124 -4.91 -14.85 -22.01
CA GLU A 124 -5.94 -15.90 -21.85
C GLU A 124 -7.15 -15.44 -21.03
N THR A 125 -7.08 -14.27 -20.38
CA THR A 125 -8.16 -13.75 -19.53
C THR A 125 -8.52 -12.30 -19.85
N PHE A 126 -7.80 -11.32 -19.35
CA PHE A 126 -8.19 -9.91 -19.34
C PHE A 126 -8.34 -9.31 -20.74
N GLN A 127 -7.51 -9.68 -21.70
CA GLN A 127 -7.64 -9.21 -23.08
C GLN A 127 -8.92 -9.70 -23.79
N LYS A 128 -9.61 -10.69 -23.25
CA LYS A 128 -10.85 -11.22 -23.82
C LYS A 128 -12.11 -10.45 -23.37
N TYR A 129 -11.96 -9.52 -22.42
CA TYR A 129 -13.08 -8.82 -21.81
C TYR A 129 -12.78 -7.33 -21.66
N GLU A 130 -13.82 -6.51 -21.68
CA GLU A 130 -13.74 -5.12 -21.23
C GLU A 130 -13.77 -5.09 -19.71
N CYS A 131 -12.59 -5.17 -19.08
CA CYS A 131 -12.46 -5.28 -17.63
C CYS A 131 -11.24 -4.54 -17.13
N VAL A 132 -11.19 -4.30 -15.81
CA VAL A 132 -10.06 -3.67 -15.13
C VAL A 132 -9.24 -4.74 -14.40
N SER A 133 -7.93 -4.73 -14.60
CA SER A 133 -6.99 -5.57 -13.86
C SER A 133 -6.02 -4.72 -13.05
N VAL A 134 -5.87 -5.05 -11.75
CA VAL A 134 -4.97 -4.37 -10.83
C VAL A 134 -4.05 -5.40 -10.18
N GLY A 135 -2.75 -5.31 -10.44
CA GLY A 135 -1.76 -6.21 -9.84
C GLY A 135 -1.22 -5.65 -8.52
N GLU A 136 -1.20 -6.48 -7.48
CA GLU A 136 -0.34 -6.22 -6.33
C GLU A 136 1.06 -6.73 -6.67
N ALA A 137 1.97 -5.79 -6.96
CA ALA A 137 3.24 -6.11 -7.60
C ALA A 137 4.46 -5.61 -6.79
N PRO A 138 4.64 -6.08 -5.52
CA PRO A 138 5.80 -5.69 -4.74
C PRO A 138 7.11 -6.19 -5.40
N GLY A 139 8.15 -5.33 -5.35
CA GLY A 139 9.48 -5.68 -5.84
C GLY A 139 9.67 -5.61 -7.36
N VAL A 140 8.73 -5.03 -8.09
CA VAL A 140 8.94 -4.70 -9.50
C VAL A 140 9.79 -3.42 -9.58
N PRO A 141 10.97 -3.45 -10.20
CA PRO A 141 11.78 -2.26 -10.39
C PRO A 141 11.13 -1.32 -11.41
N TYR A 142 11.36 -0.01 -11.27
CA TYR A 142 10.74 1.00 -12.14
C TYR A 142 11.02 0.80 -13.63
N GLU A 143 12.17 0.23 -13.97
CA GLU A 143 12.59 -0.09 -15.34
C GLU A 143 11.73 -1.16 -16.02
N GLN A 144 10.97 -1.93 -15.22
CA GLN A 144 10.05 -2.96 -15.71
C GLN A 144 8.60 -2.50 -15.77
N TYR A 145 8.28 -1.27 -15.35
CA TYR A 145 6.88 -0.79 -15.30
C TYR A 145 6.19 -0.84 -16.66
N ASP A 146 6.92 -0.58 -17.75
CA ASP A 146 6.37 -0.68 -19.11
C ASP A 146 5.85 -2.09 -19.43
N GLN A 147 6.53 -3.15 -18.94
CA GLN A 147 6.06 -4.53 -19.11
C GLN A 147 4.79 -4.81 -18.28
N TYR A 148 4.65 -4.15 -17.12
CA TYR A 148 3.52 -4.40 -16.22
C TYR A 148 2.28 -3.59 -16.59
N ILE A 149 2.44 -2.31 -16.93
CA ILE A 149 1.34 -1.33 -17.11
C ILE A 149 1.41 -0.53 -18.42
N GLY A 150 2.31 -0.86 -19.33
CA GLY A 150 2.41 -0.25 -20.66
C GLY A 150 1.21 -0.58 -21.56
N SER A 151 1.24 -0.13 -22.79
CA SER A 151 0.16 -0.35 -23.78
C SER A 151 -0.15 -1.85 -23.99
N ASP A 152 0.88 -2.68 -23.92
CA ASP A 152 0.79 -4.15 -24.00
C ASP A 152 1.11 -4.81 -22.65
N GLY A 153 0.99 -4.06 -21.56
CA GLY A 153 1.29 -4.48 -20.20
C GLY A 153 0.39 -5.60 -19.69
N TYR A 154 0.85 -6.28 -18.64
CA TYR A 154 0.12 -7.42 -18.08
C TYR A 154 -1.16 -7.00 -17.36
N PHE A 155 -1.21 -5.76 -16.83
CA PHE A 155 -2.31 -5.19 -16.06
C PHE A 155 -2.62 -3.78 -16.51
N ASN A 156 -3.85 -3.32 -16.25
CA ASN A 156 -4.20 -1.92 -16.46
C ASN A 156 -3.49 -0.98 -15.49
N MET A 157 -3.22 -1.46 -14.26
CA MET A 157 -2.48 -0.72 -13.24
C MET A 157 -1.86 -1.67 -12.20
N ILE A 158 -0.87 -1.17 -11.45
CA ILE A 158 -0.29 -1.88 -10.31
C ILE A 158 -0.23 -0.97 -9.09
N PHE A 159 -0.25 -1.58 -7.90
CA PHE A 159 0.11 -0.93 -6.65
C PHE A 159 1.62 -0.89 -6.50
N ASP A 160 2.18 0.30 -6.31
CA ASP A 160 3.61 0.50 -6.03
C ASP A 160 3.85 0.51 -4.50
N PHE A 161 4.71 -0.41 -4.04
CA PHE A 161 5.04 -0.55 -2.62
C PHE A 161 6.34 0.16 -2.20
N HIS A 162 7.10 0.75 -3.12
CA HIS A 162 8.38 1.37 -2.77
C HIS A 162 8.21 2.48 -1.73
N TYR A 163 7.23 3.36 -1.89
CA TYR A 163 6.93 4.41 -0.92
C TYR A 163 6.11 3.91 0.29
N ALA A 164 5.40 2.79 0.13
CA ALA A 164 4.60 2.22 1.21
C ALA A 164 5.46 1.56 2.29
N ASP A 165 6.68 1.13 1.98
CA ASP A 165 7.60 0.50 2.94
C ASP A 165 8.77 1.42 3.34
N VAL A 166 8.64 2.74 3.18
CA VAL A 166 9.68 3.73 3.50
C VAL A 166 10.22 3.63 4.93
N ASP A 167 9.44 3.11 5.86
CA ASP A 167 9.76 3.03 7.29
C ASP A 167 10.43 1.72 7.73
N VAL A 168 10.67 0.78 6.79
CA VAL A 168 11.35 -0.50 7.03
C VAL A 168 12.28 -0.86 5.87
N GLU A 169 13.30 -1.69 6.13
CA GLU A 169 14.28 -2.05 5.11
C GLU A 169 13.71 -2.95 4.01
N ASN A 170 12.78 -3.85 4.34
CA ASN A 170 12.32 -4.89 3.41
C ASN A 170 10.82 -5.25 3.49
N GLY A 171 10.03 -4.57 4.29
CA GLY A 171 8.57 -4.76 4.41
C GLY A 171 8.12 -6.00 5.22
N SER A 172 8.98 -6.98 5.51
CA SER A 172 8.62 -8.17 6.30
C SER A 172 9.25 -8.25 7.69
N GLU A 173 10.38 -7.63 7.91
CA GLU A 173 11.02 -7.50 9.22
C GLU A 173 10.76 -6.13 9.81
N TRP A 174 9.72 -5.99 10.62
CA TRP A 174 9.28 -4.70 11.17
C TRP A 174 10.21 -4.13 12.23
N PHE A 175 11.11 -4.92 12.76
CA PHE A 175 12.17 -4.50 13.69
C PHE A 175 13.39 -3.89 12.97
N ARG A 176 13.52 -4.06 11.67
CA ARG A 176 14.54 -3.43 10.83
C ARG A 176 14.01 -2.09 10.32
N ARG A 177 14.01 -1.10 11.23
CA ARG A 177 13.46 0.23 10.97
C ARG A 177 14.43 1.11 10.20
N THR A 178 13.93 1.84 9.23
CA THR A 178 14.63 2.97 8.62
C THR A 178 14.37 4.23 9.43
N ASN A 179 15.33 5.15 9.42
CA ASN A 179 15.14 6.50 9.98
C ASN A 179 14.70 7.47 8.87
N TRP A 180 13.59 7.11 8.20
CA TRP A 180 13.08 7.88 7.07
C TRP A 180 12.69 9.32 7.45
N GLN A 181 12.83 10.22 6.49
CA GLN A 181 12.44 11.62 6.56
C GLN A 181 11.44 11.94 5.44
N PRO A 182 10.69 13.06 5.51
CA PRO A 182 9.79 13.48 4.43
C PRO A 182 10.43 13.53 3.04
N GLN A 183 11.74 13.82 2.98
CA GLN A 183 12.52 13.79 1.73
C GLN A 183 12.56 12.39 1.10
N ASP A 184 12.72 11.34 1.90
CA ASP A 184 12.78 9.96 1.39
C ASP A 184 11.44 9.57 0.75
N LEU A 185 10.33 9.91 1.42
CA LEU A 185 8.98 9.69 0.88
C LEU A 185 8.76 10.48 -0.43
N LYS A 186 9.19 11.76 -0.45
CA LYS A 186 9.10 12.62 -1.64
C LYS A 186 9.85 12.02 -2.82
N GLU A 187 11.08 11.57 -2.62
CA GLU A 187 11.89 10.96 -3.69
C GLU A 187 11.27 9.68 -4.23
N LEU A 188 10.77 8.80 -3.36
CA LEU A 188 10.10 7.58 -3.76
C LEU A 188 8.80 7.86 -4.54
N LEU A 189 7.98 8.79 -4.05
CA LEU A 189 6.75 9.20 -4.75
C LEU A 189 7.06 9.80 -6.13
N PHE A 190 8.09 10.64 -6.25
CA PHE A 190 8.45 11.26 -7.52
C PHE A 190 9.00 10.24 -8.52
N LYS A 191 9.83 9.31 -8.07
CA LYS A 191 10.32 8.18 -8.90
C LYS A 191 9.16 7.32 -9.38
N SER A 192 8.26 6.95 -8.47
CA SER A 192 7.04 6.19 -8.79
C SER A 192 6.18 6.88 -9.83
N GLN A 193 5.85 8.16 -9.61
CA GLN A 193 4.99 8.92 -10.52
C GLN A 193 5.62 9.14 -11.90
N THR A 194 6.93 9.35 -11.96
CA THR A 194 7.68 9.46 -13.22
C THR A 194 7.65 8.13 -13.98
N ALA A 195 7.91 7.02 -13.31
CA ALA A 195 7.86 5.69 -13.92
C ALA A 195 6.45 5.35 -14.44
N ILE A 196 5.42 5.60 -13.63
CA ILE A 196 4.01 5.39 -14.01
C ILE A 196 3.64 6.25 -15.22
N GLN A 197 4.01 7.54 -15.24
CA GLN A 197 3.70 8.45 -16.33
C GLN A 197 4.33 8.00 -17.65
N ASN A 198 5.56 7.54 -17.62
CA ASN A 198 6.29 7.08 -18.80
C ASN A 198 5.79 5.74 -19.33
N SER A 199 5.23 4.91 -18.46
CA SER A 199 4.81 3.53 -18.80
C SER A 199 3.32 3.39 -19.03
N GLY A 200 2.47 3.89 -18.10
CA GLY A 200 1.04 3.63 -18.18
C GLY A 200 0.20 4.31 -17.09
N TRP A 201 -0.48 3.51 -16.27
CA TRP A 201 -1.41 3.99 -15.24
C TRP A 201 -1.17 3.31 -13.90
N GLY A 202 -1.17 4.07 -12.80
CA GLY A 202 -0.91 3.57 -11.46
C GLY A 202 -2.13 3.50 -10.57
N ALA A 203 -2.09 2.63 -9.56
CA ALA A 203 -3.01 2.58 -8.44
C ALA A 203 -2.35 3.26 -7.24
N ASN A 204 -2.77 4.48 -6.91
CA ASN A 204 -2.19 5.28 -5.83
C ASN A 204 -2.88 4.97 -4.51
N PHE A 205 -2.13 4.74 -3.43
CA PHE A 205 -2.66 4.49 -2.10
C PHE A 205 -1.66 4.94 -1.03
N LEU A 206 -2.10 5.13 0.21
CA LEU A 206 -1.22 5.33 1.36
C LEU A 206 -1.42 4.26 2.44
N GLU A 207 -2.59 3.65 2.47
CA GLU A 207 -2.92 2.55 3.37
C GLU A 207 -3.85 1.55 2.68
N ASN A 208 -3.84 0.32 3.16
CA ASN A 208 -4.73 -0.76 2.76
C ASN A 208 -4.91 -1.75 3.91
N HIS A 209 -5.55 -2.89 3.67
CA HIS A 209 -5.77 -3.93 4.68
C HIS A 209 -4.49 -4.64 5.19
N ASP A 210 -3.33 -4.38 4.58
CA ASP A 210 -2.03 -4.97 4.92
C ASP A 210 -0.97 -3.93 5.36
N GLN A 211 -1.30 -2.63 5.28
CA GLN A 211 -0.44 -1.53 5.74
C GLN A 211 -1.00 -0.92 7.02
N PRO A 212 -0.20 -0.25 7.86
CA PRO A 212 -0.72 0.51 8.99
C PRO A 212 -1.50 1.74 8.53
N ARG A 213 -2.31 2.32 9.42
CA ARG A 213 -3.02 3.58 9.16
C ARG A 213 -2.05 4.69 8.77
N SER A 214 -2.31 5.34 7.65
CA SER A 214 -1.44 6.37 7.08
C SER A 214 -1.22 7.53 8.04
N LEU A 215 -2.25 7.95 8.77
CA LEU A 215 -2.17 9.03 9.75
C LEU A 215 -1.16 8.73 10.86
N SER A 216 -1.09 7.49 11.34
CA SER A 216 -0.11 7.06 12.35
C SER A 216 1.28 6.83 11.79
N LYS A 217 1.39 6.50 10.49
CA LYS A 217 2.66 6.17 9.84
C LYS A 217 3.40 7.40 9.34
N TYR A 218 2.73 8.28 8.61
CA TYR A 218 3.37 9.38 7.90
C TYR A 218 3.34 10.71 8.65
N ILE A 219 2.48 10.87 9.65
CA ILE A 219 2.46 12.04 10.53
C ILE A 219 3.25 11.71 11.78
N THR A 220 4.53 12.07 11.79
CA THR A 220 5.47 11.73 12.87
C THR A 220 5.28 12.55 14.15
N ASP A 221 4.68 13.71 14.06
CA ASP A 221 4.32 14.53 15.22
C ASP A 221 2.88 14.21 15.66
N GLU A 222 2.73 13.52 16.78
CA GLU A 222 1.43 13.08 17.31
C GLU A 222 0.41 14.21 17.49
N ARG A 223 0.85 15.46 17.70
CA ARG A 223 -0.02 16.63 17.81
C ARG A 223 -0.81 16.89 16.52
N TYR A 224 -0.30 16.41 15.39
CA TYR A 224 -0.91 16.55 14.08
C TYR A 224 -1.52 15.23 13.54
N GLN A 225 -1.53 14.17 14.34
CA GLN A 225 -2.31 12.96 14.04
C GLN A 225 -3.81 13.21 14.31
N ASN A 226 -4.34 14.20 13.62
CA ASN A 226 -5.69 14.73 13.72
C ASN A 226 -6.22 15.13 12.33
N GLU A 227 -7.28 15.95 12.28
CA GLU A 227 -7.89 16.41 11.03
C GLU A 227 -6.90 17.09 10.08
N ILE A 228 -5.95 17.87 10.59
CA ILE A 228 -4.98 18.59 9.77
C ILE A 228 -4.10 17.59 9.02
N GLY A 229 -3.49 16.64 9.73
CA GLY A 229 -2.64 15.61 9.13
C GLY A 229 -3.40 14.68 8.20
N ALA A 230 -4.61 14.26 8.58
CA ALA A 230 -5.44 13.39 7.74
C ALA A 230 -5.80 14.04 6.40
N LYS A 231 -6.21 15.31 6.42
CA LYS A 231 -6.50 16.09 5.20
C LYS A 231 -5.23 16.32 4.35
N ALA A 232 -4.07 16.56 4.99
CA ALA A 232 -2.80 16.71 4.28
C ALA A 232 -2.42 15.44 3.53
N LEU A 233 -2.48 14.28 4.19
CA LEU A 233 -2.21 12.98 3.55
C LEU A 233 -3.23 12.66 2.45
N GLY A 234 -4.51 12.99 2.67
CA GLY A 234 -5.53 12.86 1.64
C GLY A 234 -5.15 13.63 0.37
N ALA A 235 -4.81 14.91 0.50
CA ALA A 235 -4.41 15.73 -0.65
C ALA A 235 -3.11 15.25 -1.31
N LEU A 236 -2.15 14.74 -0.52
CA LEU A 236 -0.87 14.24 -1.02
C LEU A 236 -1.04 13.21 -2.13
N PHE A 237 -1.84 12.15 -1.91
CA PHE A 237 -1.91 11.04 -2.84
C PHE A 237 -3.07 11.14 -3.84
N PHE A 238 -4.15 11.85 -3.48
CA PHE A 238 -5.38 11.86 -4.26
C PHE A 238 -5.23 12.55 -5.62
N PHE A 239 -4.35 13.55 -5.71
CA PHE A 239 -4.08 14.31 -6.92
C PHE A 239 -2.89 13.81 -7.73
N LEU A 240 -2.20 12.74 -7.30
CA LEU A 240 -1.18 12.06 -8.10
C LEU A 240 -1.80 11.49 -9.39
N ARG A 241 -0.96 11.29 -10.42
CA ARG A 241 -1.40 10.68 -11.67
C ARG A 241 -1.67 9.19 -11.45
N GLY A 242 -2.86 8.72 -11.83
CA GLY A 242 -3.32 7.36 -11.57
C GLY A 242 -4.70 7.33 -10.93
N THR A 243 -5.15 6.17 -10.51
CA THR A 243 -6.41 5.97 -9.78
C THR A 243 -6.14 6.00 -8.27
N PRO A 244 -6.70 6.96 -7.51
CA PRO A 244 -6.57 6.96 -6.06
C PRO A 244 -7.47 5.90 -5.43
N PHE A 245 -6.90 5.09 -4.54
CA PHE A 245 -7.60 4.10 -3.74
C PHE A 245 -7.71 4.61 -2.30
N ILE A 246 -8.91 4.93 -1.87
CA ILE A 246 -9.23 5.35 -0.51
C ILE A 246 -9.57 4.09 0.27
N TYR A 247 -8.81 3.80 1.34
CA TYR A 247 -9.12 2.69 2.22
C TYR A 247 -10.14 3.10 3.29
N GLN A 248 -11.07 2.20 3.60
CA GLN A 248 -12.13 2.46 4.60
C GLN A 248 -11.54 2.92 5.95
N GLY A 249 -12.05 4.04 6.46
CA GLY A 249 -11.59 4.68 7.69
C GLY A 249 -10.52 5.76 7.48
N GLN A 250 -9.84 5.80 6.34
CA GLN A 250 -8.92 6.86 5.99
C GLN A 250 -9.67 8.20 5.85
N GLU A 251 -10.85 8.17 5.24
CA GLU A 251 -11.71 9.32 4.98
C GLU A 251 -12.34 9.94 6.25
N ILE A 252 -12.24 9.25 7.39
CA ILE A 252 -12.67 9.76 8.69
C ILE A 252 -11.52 9.95 9.68
N GLY A 253 -10.27 9.61 9.26
CA GLY A 253 -9.07 9.79 10.06
C GLY A 253 -8.84 8.73 11.13
N MET A 254 -9.22 7.48 10.91
CA MET A 254 -8.88 6.36 11.79
C MET A 254 -7.36 6.20 11.92
N LYS A 255 -6.91 5.81 13.12
CA LYS A 255 -5.49 5.65 13.48
C LYS A 255 -5.18 4.23 13.89
N ASN A 256 -3.86 3.92 14.02
CA ASN A 256 -3.41 2.70 14.66
C ASN A 256 -3.96 2.61 16.10
N PHE A 257 -4.28 1.39 16.50
CA PHE A 257 -4.70 1.10 17.87
C PHE A 257 -3.52 0.56 18.68
N GLN A 258 -3.18 1.24 19.77
CA GLN A 258 -2.10 0.81 20.67
C GLN A 258 -2.58 -0.37 21.56
N ARG A 259 -1.96 -1.53 21.39
CA ARG A 259 -2.20 -2.72 22.19
C ARG A 259 -1.11 -2.88 23.22
N THR A 260 -1.46 -3.43 24.38
CA THR A 260 -0.57 -3.51 25.54
C THR A 260 0.15 -4.85 25.66
N THR A 261 -0.36 -5.88 25.00
CA THR A 261 0.23 -7.23 25.01
C THR A 261 0.17 -7.85 23.62
N ILE A 262 1.01 -8.87 23.37
CA ILE A 262 1.02 -9.57 22.08
C ILE A 262 -0.24 -10.43 21.87
N GLU A 263 -0.89 -10.88 22.94
CA GLU A 263 -2.12 -11.65 22.91
C GLU A 263 -3.32 -10.85 22.37
N ASP A 264 -3.22 -9.54 22.32
CA ASP A 264 -4.24 -8.65 21.74
C ASP A 264 -4.18 -8.62 20.20
N PHE A 265 -3.16 -9.23 19.60
CA PHE A 265 -3.02 -9.33 18.15
C PHE A 265 -3.53 -10.67 17.62
N ASN A 266 -4.15 -10.64 16.46
CA ASN A 266 -4.63 -11.83 15.75
C ASN A 266 -3.86 -12.09 14.45
N ASP A 267 -3.16 -11.11 13.94
CA ASP A 267 -2.38 -11.21 12.71
C ASP A 267 -1.12 -12.07 12.90
N VAL A 268 -0.98 -13.09 12.06
CA VAL A 268 0.15 -14.04 12.08
C VAL A 268 1.49 -13.32 11.91
N SER A 269 1.58 -12.32 11.01
CA SER A 269 2.79 -11.53 10.82
C SER A 269 3.17 -10.74 12.08
N SER A 270 2.19 -10.28 12.85
CA SER A 270 2.42 -9.56 14.10
C SER A 270 3.05 -10.45 15.15
N ILE A 271 2.53 -11.67 15.29
CA ILE A 271 3.05 -12.67 16.25
C ILE A 271 4.47 -13.09 15.86
N ASP A 272 4.72 -13.35 14.57
CA ASP A 272 6.05 -13.69 14.07
C ASP A 272 7.06 -12.56 14.28
N ASN A 273 6.72 -11.34 13.88
CA ASN A 273 7.62 -10.20 14.06
C ASN A 273 7.94 -9.91 15.53
N TYR A 274 6.98 -10.12 16.44
CA TYR A 274 7.23 -10.00 17.86
C TYR A 274 8.27 -11.06 18.32
N GLN A 275 8.04 -12.32 17.99
CA GLN A 275 8.92 -13.42 18.38
C GLN A 275 10.33 -13.28 17.79
N ARG A 276 10.41 -12.93 16.51
CA ARG A 276 11.69 -12.71 15.83
C ARG A 276 12.45 -11.52 16.41
N SER A 277 11.77 -10.44 16.75
CA SER A 277 12.41 -9.30 17.43
C SER A 277 13.08 -9.72 18.74
N LEU A 278 12.42 -10.58 19.54
CA LEU A 278 13.01 -11.11 20.78
C LEU A 278 14.24 -11.98 20.48
N LEU A 279 14.19 -12.83 19.44
CA LEU A 279 15.34 -13.64 19.01
C LEU A 279 16.53 -12.80 18.56
N GLU A 280 16.26 -11.65 17.92
CA GLU A 280 17.28 -10.66 17.50
C GLU A 280 17.81 -9.81 18.68
N GLY A 281 17.29 -10.02 19.89
CA GLY A 281 17.79 -9.39 21.13
C GLY A 281 17.09 -8.09 21.53
N PHE A 282 15.98 -7.73 20.89
CA PHE A 282 15.16 -6.60 21.34
C PHE A 282 14.38 -6.95 22.60
N SER A 283 14.08 -5.96 23.42
CA SER A 283 13.21 -6.13 24.58
C SER A 283 11.75 -6.35 24.17
N GLU A 284 10.93 -6.94 25.06
CA GLU A 284 9.49 -7.12 24.85
C GLU A 284 8.78 -5.80 24.53
N LYS A 285 9.20 -4.71 25.16
CA LYS A 285 8.65 -3.36 24.91
C LYS A 285 8.97 -2.87 23.51
N GLU A 286 10.19 -3.07 23.03
CA GLU A 286 10.59 -2.69 21.66
C GLU A 286 9.87 -3.57 20.65
N ALA A 287 9.85 -4.89 20.86
CA ALA A 287 9.14 -5.83 20.00
C ALA A 287 7.65 -5.49 19.88
N LEU A 288 6.99 -5.19 20.99
CA LEU A 288 5.59 -4.78 21.01
C LEU A 288 5.39 -3.44 20.29
N ASN A 289 6.33 -2.49 20.41
CA ASN A 289 6.27 -1.21 19.71
C ASN A 289 6.36 -1.38 18.19
N PHE A 290 7.28 -2.21 17.68
CA PHE A 290 7.36 -2.51 16.24
C PHE A 290 6.06 -3.08 15.71
N VAL A 291 5.45 -4.00 16.44
CA VAL A 291 4.18 -4.62 16.05
C VAL A 291 3.03 -3.61 16.11
N ASN A 292 2.93 -2.78 17.16
CA ASN A 292 1.91 -1.73 17.24
C ASN A 292 1.98 -0.75 16.06
N GLN A 293 3.18 -0.46 15.57
CA GLN A 293 3.36 0.47 14.45
C GLN A 293 2.94 -0.14 13.11
N ARG A 294 3.15 -1.45 12.89
CA ARG A 294 3.06 -2.07 11.56
C ARG A 294 2.00 -3.15 11.40
N SER A 295 1.39 -3.62 12.50
CA SER A 295 0.40 -4.70 12.45
C SER A 295 -0.74 -4.41 11.47
N ARG A 296 -1.09 -5.42 10.67
CA ARG A 296 -2.25 -5.41 9.78
C ARG A 296 -3.58 -5.28 10.56
N ASP A 297 -3.59 -5.71 11.82
CA ASP A 297 -4.76 -5.56 12.70
C ASP A 297 -5.17 -4.09 12.91
N ASN A 298 -4.26 -3.14 12.70
CA ASN A 298 -4.58 -1.72 12.77
C ASN A 298 -5.61 -1.28 11.72
N ASN A 299 -5.52 -1.85 10.51
CA ASN A 299 -6.43 -1.55 9.40
C ASN A 299 -7.62 -2.52 9.29
N ARG A 300 -7.69 -3.52 10.19
CA ARG A 300 -8.78 -4.51 10.26
C ARG A 300 -9.70 -4.31 11.47
N THR A 301 -9.48 -3.25 12.25
CA THR A 301 -10.40 -2.85 13.33
C THR A 301 -11.77 -2.49 12.76
N PRO A 302 -12.86 -2.67 13.54
CA PRO A 302 -14.19 -2.29 13.11
C PRO A 302 -14.26 -0.82 12.68
N PHE A 303 -14.95 -0.55 11.56
CA PHE A 303 -15.18 0.81 11.09
C PHE A 303 -16.08 1.59 12.08
N GLN A 304 -15.73 2.84 12.34
CA GLN A 304 -16.40 3.69 13.31
C GLN A 304 -17.55 4.47 12.66
N TRP A 305 -18.75 3.86 12.64
CA TRP A 305 -19.93 4.47 12.07
C TRP A 305 -20.50 5.60 12.92
N ASP A 306 -20.54 5.40 14.25
CA ASP A 306 -21.08 6.37 15.21
C ASP A 306 -20.32 6.34 16.55
N ALA A 307 -20.74 7.21 17.49
CA ALA A 307 -20.14 7.37 18.80
C ALA A 307 -20.58 6.34 19.85
N SER A 308 -21.41 5.34 19.49
CA SER A 308 -21.86 4.29 20.41
C SER A 308 -20.73 3.38 20.89
N ASP A 309 -20.96 2.63 21.95
CA ASP A 309 -19.94 1.75 22.55
C ASP A 309 -19.40 0.68 21.59
N LYS A 310 -20.19 0.29 20.58
CA LYS A 310 -19.81 -0.63 19.52
C LYS A 310 -19.61 0.07 18.16
N ALA A 311 -19.46 1.39 18.18
CA ALA A 311 -19.20 2.23 17.01
C ALA A 311 -20.24 2.03 15.87
N GLY A 312 -21.46 1.61 16.16
CA GLY A 312 -22.47 1.28 15.15
C GLY A 312 -22.09 0.11 14.22
N PHE A 313 -21.03 -0.64 14.54
CA PHE A 313 -20.50 -1.69 13.66
C PHE A 313 -21.24 -3.02 13.81
N SER A 314 -21.51 -3.45 15.06
CA SER A 314 -22.11 -4.76 15.33
C SER A 314 -22.78 -4.79 16.71
N GLU A 315 -23.87 -5.52 16.84
CA GLU A 315 -24.45 -5.87 18.14
C GLU A 315 -23.70 -7.01 18.83
N ALA A 316 -22.98 -7.85 18.07
CA ALA A 316 -22.19 -8.95 18.58
C ALA A 316 -20.75 -8.52 18.99
N THR A 317 -20.01 -9.45 19.59
CA THR A 317 -18.58 -9.28 19.80
C THR A 317 -17.86 -9.22 18.45
N THR A 318 -17.03 -8.20 18.24
CA THR A 318 -16.26 -8.02 17.02
C THR A 318 -15.04 -8.96 16.99
N TRP A 319 -14.58 -9.30 15.80
CA TRP A 319 -13.34 -10.07 15.62
C TRP A 319 -12.14 -9.41 16.30
N LEU A 320 -11.88 -8.13 15.96
CA LEU A 320 -10.85 -7.33 16.60
C LEU A 320 -11.48 -6.31 17.56
N LYS A 321 -10.72 -5.88 18.58
CA LYS A 321 -11.14 -4.82 19.49
C LYS A 321 -11.35 -3.50 18.75
N LEU A 322 -12.31 -2.73 19.17
CA LEU A 322 -12.48 -1.32 18.77
C LEU A 322 -11.26 -0.50 19.24
N THR A 323 -10.95 0.56 18.51
CA THR A 323 -9.84 1.46 18.83
C THR A 323 -10.06 2.29 20.09
N GLY A 324 -11.34 2.44 20.52
CA GLY A 324 -11.71 3.15 21.73
C GLY A 324 -11.89 4.66 21.56
N ASP A 325 -11.61 5.21 20.38
CA ASP A 325 -11.73 6.64 20.06
C ASP A 325 -12.96 7.00 19.21
N GLN A 326 -13.93 6.09 19.06
CA GLN A 326 -15.15 6.29 18.27
C GLN A 326 -16.00 7.50 18.70
N LYS A 327 -15.83 7.97 19.93
CA LYS A 327 -16.51 9.20 20.41
C LYS A 327 -15.90 10.47 19.80
N GLN A 328 -14.69 10.42 19.31
CA GLN A 328 -13.98 11.52 18.68
C GLN A 328 -13.88 11.35 17.16
N VAL A 329 -13.76 10.10 16.69
CA VAL A 329 -13.56 9.75 15.29
C VAL A 329 -14.67 8.81 14.85
N ASN A 330 -15.67 9.31 14.15
CA ASN A 330 -16.75 8.49 13.58
C ASN A 330 -17.39 9.18 12.35
N ALA A 331 -18.03 8.38 11.51
CA ALA A 331 -18.63 8.87 10.28
C ALA A 331 -19.87 9.75 10.54
N ALA A 332 -20.73 9.38 11.51
CA ALA A 332 -21.99 10.09 11.78
C ALA A 332 -21.75 11.56 12.17
N ASP A 333 -20.77 11.81 13.03
CA ASP A 333 -20.44 13.18 13.44
C ASP A 333 -19.83 13.99 12.28
N GLN A 334 -19.06 13.35 11.38
CA GLN A 334 -18.39 14.04 10.30
C GLN A 334 -19.27 14.31 9.07
N ILE A 335 -20.33 13.56 8.88
CA ILE A 335 -21.17 13.61 7.67
C ILE A 335 -21.75 15.01 7.40
N ASN A 336 -22.13 15.74 8.44
CA ASN A 336 -22.79 17.05 8.38
C ASN A 336 -21.85 18.22 8.79
N GLN A 337 -20.59 17.95 9.09
CA GLN A 337 -19.62 18.99 9.44
C GLN A 337 -18.92 19.52 8.18
N ALA A 338 -19.01 20.83 7.97
CA ALA A 338 -18.46 21.49 6.77
C ALA A 338 -16.95 21.35 6.61
N ASP A 339 -16.22 21.22 7.72
CA ASP A 339 -14.76 21.17 7.75
C ASP A 339 -14.20 19.81 8.22
N SER A 340 -15.03 18.77 8.28
CA SER A 340 -14.59 17.42 8.65
C SER A 340 -13.61 16.84 7.62
N ILE A 341 -12.90 15.76 8.00
CA ILE A 341 -12.05 14.99 7.10
C ILE A 341 -12.91 14.42 5.95
N LEU A 342 -14.05 13.81 6.28
CA LEU A 342 -14.98 13.24 5.30
C LEU A 342 -15.45 14.28 4.28
N THR A 343 -15.79 15.49 4.73
CA THR A 343 -16.19 16.58 3.82
C THR A 343 -15.02 17.06 2.95
N PHE A 344 -13.81 17.06 3.48
CA PHE A 344 -12.61 17.37 2.70
C PHE A 344 -12.38 16.33 1.59
N TYR A 345 -12.53 15.03 1.87
CA TYR A 345 -12.48 13.98 0.86
C TYR A 345 -13.56 14.16 -0.21
N LYS A 346 -14.79 14.51 0.17
CA LYS A 346 -15.84 14.84 -0.80
C LYS A 346 -15.46 16.02 -1.69
N LYS A 347 -14.85 17.08 -1.12
CA LYS A 347 -14.34 18.24 -1.89
C LYS A 347 -13.24 17.82 -2.87
N MET A 348 -12.31 16.95 -2.47
CA MET A 348 -11.27 16.41 -3.38
C MET A 348 -11.88 15.60 -4.53
N ILE A 349 -12.84 14.73 -4.25
CA ILE A 349 -13.56 13.93 -5.27
C ILE A 349 -14.30 14.86 -6.23
N GLN A 350 -15.00 15.86 -5.71
CA GLN A 350 -15.69 16.85 -6.53
C GLN A 350 -14.73 17.63 -7.44
N LEU A 351 -13.60 18.09 -6.88
CA LEU A 351 -12.58 18.82 -7.63
C LEU A 351 -11.98 17.94 -8.74
N ARG A 352 -11.63 16.68 -8.44
CA ARG A 352 -10.99 15.77 -9.40
C ARG A 352 -11.96 15.28 -10.49
N ASN A 353 -13.20 14.94 -10.14
CA ASN A 353 -14.07 14.18 -11.04
C ASN A 353 -15.15 15.05 -11.72
N HIS A 354 -15.52 16.19 -11.13
CA HIS A 354 -16.70 16.96 -11.53
C HIS A 354 -16.42 18.45 -11.74
N SER A 355 -15.17 18.92 -11.67
CA SER A 355 -14.82 20.30 -11.94
C SER A 355 -14.31 20.50 -13.38
N ILE A 356 -14.11 21.77 -13.75
CA ILE A 356 -13.44 22.13 -15.01
C ILE A 356 -11.97 21.71 -15.07
N TYR A 357 -11.40 21.28 -13.95
CA TYR A 357 -10.02 20.78 -13.82
C TYR A 357 -9.91 19.27 -13.95
N ARG A 358 -11.04 18.57 -14.18
CA ARG A 358 -11.13 17.12 -14.22
C ARG A 358 -10.06 16.50 -15.14
N ASP A 359 -10.00 16.93 -16.37
CA ASP A 359 -9.10 16.32 -17.36
C ASP A 359 -7.62 16.56 -17.01
N THR A 360 -7.28 17.72 -16.48
CA THR A 360 -5.94 17.99 -15.96
C THR A 360 -5.62 17.10 -14.72
N LEU A 361 -6.55 16.99 -13.78
CA LEU A 361 -6.31 16.19 -12.56
C LEU A 361 -6.30 14.68 -12.82
N ILE A 362 -6.96 14.21 -13.86
CA ILE A 362 -6.94 12.79 -14.24
C ILE A 362 -5.77 12.51 -15.19
N TYR A 363 -5.72 13.19 -16.35
CA TYR A 363 -4.82 12.83 -17.45
C TYR A 363 -3.59 13.72 -17.59
N GLY A 364 -3.59 14.93 -16.99
CA GLY A 364 -2.48 15.87 -17.08
C GLY A 364 -1.16 15.27 -16.60
N ASP A 365 -0.07 15.83 -17.09
CA ASP A 365 1.27 15.37 -16.73
C ASP A 365 1.60 15.68 -15.27
N PHE A 366 2.32 14.78 -14.64
CA PHE A 366 2.92 14.96 -13.33
C PHE A 366 4.30 15.59 -13.50
N VAL A 367 4.51 16.73 -12.88
CA VAL A 367 5.78 17.45 -12.91
C VAL A 367 6.22 17.77 -11.50
N PRO A 368 7.34 17.18 -11.02
CA PRO A 368 7.91 17.49 -9.70
C PRO A 368 8.31 18.97 -9.61
N LEU A 369 8.13 19.57 -8.44
CA LEU A 369 8.60 20.91 -8.13
C LEU A 369 9.77 20.88 -7.15
N GLU A 370 10.72 21.77 -7.34
CA GLU A 370 11.78 21.99 -6.36
C GLU A 370 11.20 22.70 -5.13
N THR A 371 11.28 22.06 -3.98
CA THR A 371 10.77 22.53 -2.70
C THR A 371 11.69 22.10 -1.58
N ALA A 372 11.53 22.68 -0.38
CA ALA A 372 12.21 22.20 0.82
C ALA A 372 11.97 20.70 1.04
N ASP A 373 12.90 20.01 1.69
CA ASP A 373 12.88 18.55 1.91
C ASP A 373 11.58 18.05 2.52
N ALA A 374 11.03 18.81 3.45
CA ALA A 374 9.78 18.47 4.13
C ALA A 374 8.51 18.82 3.33
N VAL A 375 8.64 19.44 2.16
CA VAL A 375 7.49 19.81 1.32
C VAL A 375 7.46 18.96 0.06
N ILE A 376 6.38 18.25 -0.15
CA ILE A 376 6.11 17.54 -1.39
C ILE A 376 5.30 18.49 -2.28
N GLY A 377 5.94 18.98 -3.37
CA GLY A 377 5.33 19.88 -4.34
C GLY A 377 5.37 19.31 -5.74
N TYR A 378 4.25 19.35 -6.45
CA TYR A 378 4.17 18.92 -7.84
C TYR A 378 3.10 19.69 -8.62
N GLU A 379 3.22 19.68 -9.94
CA GLU A 379 2.20 20.17 -10.85
C GLU A 379 1.46 19.03 -11.53
N ARG A 380 0.20 19.28 -11.84
CA ARG A 380 -0.58 18.56 -12.82
C ARG A 380 -0.78 19.49 -14.00
N VAL A 381 -0.16 19.15 -15.13
CA VAL A 381 -0.08 20.01 -16.32
C VAL A 381 -1.02 19.49 -17.40
N GLY A 382 -1.97 20.32 -17.78
CA GLY A 382 -2.95 20.08 -18.84
C GLY A 382 -3.40 21.40 -19.47
N GLU A 383 -4.65 21.51 -19.88
CA GLU A 383 -5.20 22.80 -20.36
C GLU A 383 -5.04 23.89 -19.30
N LYS A 384 -5.20 23.52 -18.04
CA LYS A 384 -4.92 24.38 -16.89
C LYS A 384 -3.92 23.69 -15.98
N THR A 385 -2.93 24.43 -15.49
CA THR A 385 -1.93 23.87 -14.57
C THR A 385 -2.40 24.04 -13.13
N LEU A 386 -2.32 22.94 -12.37
CA LEU A 386 -2.58 22.95 -10.93
C LEU A 386 -1.31 22.61 -10.18
N GLN A 387 -1.03 23.36 -9.13
CA GLN A 387 0.07 23.14 -8.20
C GLN A 387 -0.50 22.53 -6.93
N ILE A 388 0.13 21.46 -6.47
CA ILE A 388 -0.21 20.80 -5.21
C ILE A 388 1.03 20.86 -4.31
N PHE A 389 0.86 21.38 -3.10
CA PHE A 389 1.92 21.44 -2.08
C PHE A 389 1.42 20.83 -0.80
N VAL A 390 2.24 19.97 -0.19
CA VAL A 390 1.96 19.35 1.10
C VAL A 390 3.20 19.46 1.98
N ASN A 391 3.09 20.16 3.07
CA ASN A 391 4.11 20.24 4.10
C ASN A 391 3.97 19.02 5.04
N LEU A 392 4.97 18.16 5.09
CA LEU A 392 4.99 16.99 5.99
C LEU A 392 5.86 17.22 7.24
N SER A 393 5.86 18.43 7.75
CA SER A 393 6.60 18.77 8.98
C SER A 393 5.80 19.68 9.90
N ASN A 394 6.25 19.79 11.13
CA ASN A 394 5.74 20.72 12.14
C ASN A 394 6.35 22.13 12.05
N GLN A 395 7.04 22.44 10.96
CA GLN A 395 7.64 23.75 10.69
C GLN A 395 6.92 24.45 9.54
N LYS A 396 6.99 25.80 9.51
CA LYS A 396 6.51 26.57 8.38
C LYS A 396 7.52 26.53 7.23
N HIS A 397 7.05 26.42 6.00
CA HIS A 397 7.87 26.44 4.79
C HIS A 397 7.33 27.42 3.76
N LYS A 398 8.23 28.05 3.01
CA LYS A 398 7.87 28.93 1.88
C LYS A 398 7.87 28.12 0.58
N VAL A 399 6.89 28.34 -0.27
CA VAL A 399 6.82 27.81 -1.63
C VAL A 399 6.53 28.93 -2.62
N GLN A 400 7.04 28.82 -3.84
CA GLN A 400 6.71 29.72 -4.93
C GLN A 400 5.39 29.26 -5.55
N ALA A 401 4.33 30.04 -5.33
CA ALA A 401 3.00 29.74 -5.83
C ALA A 401 2.19 31.02 -5.99
N SER A 402 1.51 31.14 -7.11
CA SER A 402 0.58 32.25 -7.40
C SER A 402 -0.63 31.73 -8.15
N GLY A 403 -1.81 32.26 -7.82
CA GLY A 403 -3.03 31.90 -8.49
C GLY A 403 -4.22 31.72 -7.55
N GLU A 404 -5.22 31.01 -8.00
CA GLU A 404 -6.46 30.77 -7.26
C GLU A 404 -6.35 29.50 -6.40
N ILE A 405 -6.68 29.62 -5.12
CA ILE A 405 -6.71 28.50 -4.20
C ILE A 405 -8.01 27.74 -4.39
N LEU A 406 -7.86 26.46 -4.76
CA LEU A 406 -9.00 25.57 -5.01
C LEU A 406 -9.32 24.68 -3.79
N LEU A 407 -8.29 24.31 -3.01
CA LEU A 407 -8.43 23.47 -1.83
C LEU A 407 -7.35 23.80 -0.82
N ASN A 408 -7.71 23.82 0.45
CA ASN A 408 -6.81 24.05 1.57
C ASN A 408 -7.36 23.37 2.83
N ASN A 409 -6.48 22.76 3.63
CA ASN A 409 -6.86 22.14 4.91
C ASN A 409 -6.76 23.07 6.11
N TYR A 410 -6.38 24.34 5.90
CA TYR A 410 -6.39 25.40 6.89
C TYR A 410 -7.44 26.46 6.56
N PRO A 411 -8.02 27.15 7.57
CA PRO A 411 -9.03 28.18 7.33
C PRO A 411 -8.48 29.44 6.61
N THR A 412 -7.20 29.73 6.79
CA THR A 412 -6.54 30.92 6.24
C THR A 412 -5.24 30.56 5.53
N ILE A 413 -4.85 31.35 4.57
CA ILE A 413 -3.59 31.26 3.83
C ILE A 413 -2.90 32.61 3.87
N GLU A 414 -1.60 32.58 4.16
CA GLU A 414 -0.74 33.75 4.07
C GLU A 414 -0.14 33.82 2.65
N LEU A 415 -0.65 34.70 1.81
CA LEU A 415 -0.12 35.02 0.48
C LEU A 415 0.68 36.30 0.55
N THR A 416 1.92 36.28 0.05
CA THR A 416 2.77 37.45 -0.07
C THR A 416 3.52 37.38 -1.41
N ASP A 417 3.21 38.28 -2.34
CA ASP A 417 3.94 38.52 -3.61
C ASP A 417 4.50 37.26 -4.32
N GLY A 418 3.63 36.35 -4.71
CA GLY A 418 4.03 35.10 -5.39
C GLY A 418 4.67 34.03 -4.50
N THR A 419 4.78 34.28 -3.19
CA THR A 419 5.27 33.34 -2.19
C THR A 419 4.15 32.98 -1.22
N GLN A 420 3.97 31.68 -1.00
CA GLN A 420 3.04 31.18 0.00
C GLN A 420 3.81 30.61 1.18
N VAL A 421 3.34 30.89 2.40
CA VAL A 421 3.85 30.27 3.62
C VAL A 421 2.92 29.14 4.02
N LEU A 422 3.40 27.92 3.90
CA LEU A 422 2.69 26.73 4.37
C LEU A 422 2.84 26.59 5.88
N GLN A 423 1.73 26.40 6.58
CA GLN A 423 1.70 26.05 7.99
C GLN A 423 2.13 24.58 8.19
N PRO A 424 2.40 24.13 9.44
CA PRO A 424 2.66 22.72 9.73
C PRO A 424 1.58 21.81 9.17
N TYR A 425 1.97 20.78 8.42
CA TYR A 425 1.06 19.82 7.77
C TYR A 425 -0.05 20.48 6.93
N GLN A 426 0.23 21.62 6.34
CA GLN A 426 -0.67 22.25 5.40
C GLN A 426 -0.59 21.59 4.02
N ALA A 427 -1.75 21.33 3.44
CA ALA A 427 -1.92 20.95 2.05
C ALA A 427 -2.74 22.00 1.30
N VAL A 428 -2.29 22.35 0.11
CA VAL A 428 -2.98 23.34 -0.75
C VAL A 428 -2.95 22.90 -2.20
N VAL A 429 -4.07 23.10 -2.90
CA VAL A 429 -4.21 22.95 -4.35
C VAL A 429 -4.49 24.33 -4.94
N ILE A 430 -3.67 24.76 -5.88
CA ILE A 430 -3.70 26.10 -6.48
C ILE A 430 -3.85 25.97 -8.00
N ARG A 431 -4.77 26.69 -8.61
CA ARG A 431 -4.75 26.92 -10.03
C ARG A 431 -3.67 27.98 -10.33
N LYS A 432 -2.63 27.57 -11.04
CA LYS A 432 -1.53 28.46 -11.42
C LYS A 432 -2.08 29.62 -12.27
N GLY A 433 -1.72 30.84 -11.89
CA GLY A 433 -2.06 32.03 -12.66
C GLY A 433 -1.50 31.98 -14.10
N GLU A 434 -2.22 32.44 -15.06
CA GLU A 434 -1.68 32.66 -16.40
C GLU A 434 -0.67 33.81 -16.31
N ASN A 435 0.58 33.57 -16.71
CA ASN A 435 1.52 34.66 -16.91
C ASN A 435 0.98 35.49 -18.12
N HIS A 436 0.43 36.65 -17.83
CA HIS A 436 0.23 37.64 -18.88
C HIS A 436 1.61 38.28 -19.10
N ASP A 437 2.39 37.72 -20.05
CA ASP A 437 3.54 38.38 -20.65
C ASP A 437 3.09 39.59 -21.47
#